data_745ac7b8c9d4d65f0de6fa8c1d0d787d
#
_entry.id   745ac7b8c9d4d65f0de6fa8c1d0d787d
#
_cell.length_a   1.000
_cell.length_b   1.000
_cell.length_c   1.000
_cell.angle_alpha   90.00
_cell.angle_beta   90.00
_cell.angle_gamma   90.00
#
_symmetry.space_group_name_H-M   'P 1'
#
loop_
_entity.id
_entity.type
_entity.pdbx_description
1 polymer ?
#
loop_
_entity_poly.entity_id
_entity_poly.type
_entity_poly.pdbx_seq_one_letter_code
_entity_poly.pdbx_strand_id
1 'polypeptide(L)'
;MKLAEDGIKFENSYTCQPVCGPARACLQTGVYATQNKCYWNGIPLPQDIKPLAEYFNEAGYETAYVGKWHLASDRLPNIGFHCEKTAIPKELQGGYKDWWRAADVLEFTSHGYDGYVFDAEGNKLDFKGYRADCINDFALEYLDQKTSDKPFFMFVSQIEPHHQNDHHCYEGPKDVVPKFKDYPLPDDLTFLKGDYKEMYPDYMAAINSLDSNVGRLVEKLKEKGLYDNTVIIYTSDHGSHFKTRNLEYKRSCHDSATHTPLIIEGGAFKGGKVDSRLVSLIDLPPTLLDIAGIDIPDSYMGKSLLKELETGEERDCVFMQISESQCGRAIRTKKYKYAIRTLAPTGYALHKASVYFEDYLYDLEKDPIEKYNLIKDPKYASERKKLKEMLIREMTAAGEKEPKILPAVFTRKK
;
A
#
# COMPACT_ATOMS: atom_id res chain seq x y z
N MET A 1 -19.75 1.45 -2.61
CA MET A 1 -19.04 0.15 -2.74
C MET A 1 -19.78 -0.90 -1.90
N LYS A 2 -20.35 -1.91 -2.55
CA LYS A 2 -21.21 -2.92 -1.89
C LYS A 2 -20.45 -3.75 -0.84
N LEU A 3 -19.16 -4.01 -1.06
CA LEU A 3 -18.30 -4.69 -0.07
C LEU A 3 -18.34 -4.01 1.32
N ALA A 4 -18.42 -2.69 1.38
CA ALA A 4 -18.49 -1.97 2.66
C ALA A 4 -19.85 -2.08 3.34
N GLU A 5 -20.92 -2.34 2.57
CA GLU A 5 -22.27 -2.56 3.09
C GLU A 5 -22.43 -3.97 3.68
N ASP A 6 -21.68 -4.94 3.16
CA ASP A 6 -21.74 -6.34 3.56
C ASP A 6 -20.62 -6.71 4.56
N GLY A 7 -19.46 -6.09 4.44
CA GLY A 7 -18.24 -6.34 5.21
C GLY A 7 -17.96 -5.38 6.36
N ILE A 8 -16.68 -5.16 6.64
CA ILE A 8 -16.17 -4.17 7.61
C ILE A 8 -15.29 -3.17 6.89
N LYS A 9 -15.63 -1.87 7.00
CA LYS A 9 -14.79 -0.75 6.58
C LYS A 9 -13.94 -0.29 7.77
N PHE A 10 -12.63 -0.30 7.62
CA PHE A 10 -11.69 0.24 8.60
C PHE A 10 -11.37 1.70 8.25
N GLU A 11 -11.75 2.63 9.14
CA GLU A 11 -11.59 4.07 8.88
C GLU A 11 -10.16 4.57 9.08
N ASN A 12 -9.37 3.89 9.88
CA ASN A 12 -8.02 4.32 10.25
C ASN A 12 -6.97 3.31 9.77
N SER A 13 -6.96 3.04 8.46
CA SER A 13 -5.96 2.16 7.83
C SER A 13 -4.83 2.98 7.20
N TYR A 14 -3.59 2.61 7.48
CA TYR A 14 -2.40 3.35 7.05
C TYR A 14 -1.35 2.42 6.45
N THR A 15 -0.71 2.88 5.38
CA THR A 15 0.49 2.20 4.89
C THR A 15 1.65 2.35 5.88
N CYS A 16 2.43 1.28 6.04
CA CYS A 16 3.66 1.32 6.82
C CYS A 16 4.83 1.97 6.06
N GLN A 17 4.68 2.15 4.74
CA GLN A 17 5.72 2.67 3.85
C GLN A 17 5.07 3.34 2.62
N PRO A 18 5.03 4.68 2.49
CA PRO A 18 4.32 5.36 1.40
C PRO A 18 5.14 5.37 0.09
N VAL A 19 5.58 4.20 -0.37
CA VAL A 19 6.32 3.95 -1.62
C VAL A 19 5.97 2.57 -2.16
N CYS A 20 5.72 2.43 -3.45
CA CYS A 20 5.18 1.21 -4.08
C CYS A 20 5.95 -0.07 -3.76
N GLY A 21 7.21 -0.20 -4.23
CA GLY A 21 8.03 -1.41 -4.01
C GLY A 21 8.18 -1.74 -2.53
N PRO A 22 8.63 -0.81 -1.68
CA PRO A 22 8.72 -1.02 -0.24
C PRO A 22 7.42 -1.43 0.46
N ALA A 23 6.28 -0.81 0.15
CA ALA A 23 4.98 -1.20 0.70
C ALA A 23 4.60 -2.62 0.26
N ARG A 24 4.81 -2.94 -1.02
CA ARG A 24 4.56 -4.26 -1.58
C ARG A 24 5.46 -5.33 -0.97
N ALA A 25 6.75 -5.01 -0.73
CA ALA A 25 7.65 -5.92 -0.02
C ALA A 25 7.18 -6.19 1.41
N CYS A 26 6.67 -5.18 2.13
CA CYS A 26 6.08 -5.39 3.46
C CYS A 26 4.85 -6.31 3.39
N LEU A 27 3.99 -6.17 2.37
CA LEU A 27 2.84 -7.06 2.15
C LEU A 27 3.26 -8.49 1.80
N GLN A 28 4.33 -8.68 1.04
CA GLN A 28 4.78 -10.02 0.63
C GLN A 28 5.60 -10.73 1.71
N THR A 29 6.18 -10.01 2.66
CA THR A 29 7.11 -10.58 3.66
C THR A 29 6.62 -10.49 5.11
N GLY A 30 5.60 -9.69 5.41
CA GLY A 30 5.12 -9.45 6.78
C GLY A 30 6.10 -8.67 7.67
N VAL A 31 7.19 -8.11 7.11
CA VAL A 31 8.20 -7.36 7.88
C VAL A 31 8.47 -5.98 7.29
N TYR A 32 8.88 -5.02 8.13
CA TYR A 32 9.15 -3.65 7.71
C TYR A 32 10.30 -3.54 6.72
N ALA A 33 10.30 -2.48 5.91
CA ALA A 33 11.28 -2.22 4.86
C ALA A 33 12.73 -2.20 5.36
N THR A 34 13.00 -1.79 6.60
CA THR A 34 14.33 -1.86 7.22
C THR A 34 14.80 -3.27 7.52
N GLN A 35 13.89 -4.24 7.65
CA GLN A 35 14.19 -5.65 7.87
C GLN A 35 14.29 -6.42 6.54
N ASN A 36 13.32 -6.25 5.64
CA ASN A 36 13.36 -6.90 4.34
C ASN A 36 14.32 -6.22 3.34
N LYS A 37 14.90 -5.07 3.72
CA LYS A 37 15.87 -4.29 2.94
C LYS A 37 15.32 -3.66 1.65
N CYS A 38 14.06 -3.92 1.28
CA CYS A 38 13.40 -3.27 0.16
C CYS A 38 12.82 -1.92 0.63
N TYR A 39 13.65 -0.91 0.73
CA TYR A 39 13.30 0.44 1.22
C TYR A 39 13.27 1.49 0.10
N TRP A 40 13.44 1.06 -1.16
CA TRP A 40 13.48 1.90 -2.35
C TRP A 40 12.87 1.15 -3.54
N ASN A 41 12.19 1.85 -4.44
CA ASN A 41 11.78 1.29 -5.72
C ASN A 41 13.01 0.83 -6.51
N GLY A 42 12.96 -0.37 -7.09
CA GLY A 42 14.14 -0.98 -7.73
C GLY A 42 15.10 -1.60 -6.69
N ILE A 43 14.55 -2.14 -5.62
CA ILE A 43 15.18 -3.16 -4.79
C ILE A 43 14.25 -4.37 -4.85
N PRO A 44 14.71 -5.50 -5.37
CA PRO A 44 13.87 -6.68 -5.54
C PRO A 44 13.47 -7.29 -4.19
N LEU A 45 12.43 -8.14 -4.22
CA LEU A 45 11.99 -8.90 -3.06
C LEU A 45 13.14 -9.77 -2.54
N PRO A 46 13.46 -9.73 -1.23
CA PRO A 46 14.55 -10.54 -0.68
C PRO A 46 14.25 -12.03 -0.84
N GLN A 47 15.28 -12.79 -1.26
CA GLN A 47 15.16 -14.23 -1.48
C GLN A 47 15.43 -15.05 -0.19
N ASP A 48 15.93 -14.40 0.86
CA ASP A 48 16.20 -15.00 2.17
C ASP A 48 15.02 -14.88 3.15
N ILE A 49 13.91 -14.27 2.73
CA ILE A 49 12.66 -14.18 3.50
C ILE A 49 11.56 -14.89 2.71
N LYS A 50 10.91 -15.88 3.34
CA LYS A 50 9.83 -16.63 2.73
C LYS A 50 8.64 -15.70 2.43
N PRO A 51 8.21 -15.57 1.16
CA PRO A 51 7.13 -14.69 0.79
C PRO A 51 5.75 -15.28 1.14
N LEU A 52 4.76 -14.42 1.23
CA LEU A 52 3.39 -14.76 1.65
C LEU A 52 2.78 -15.92 0.83
N ALA A 53 2.92 -15.92 -0.49
CA ALA A 53 2.34 -16.96 -1.34
C ALA A 53 2.91 -18.36 -1.07
N GLU A 54 4.14 -18.47 -0.60
CA GLU A 54 4.71 -19.79 -0.26
C GLU A 54 4.05 -20.44 0.95
N TYR A 55 3.60 -19.67 1.94
CA TYR A 55 2.81 -20.21 3.06
C TYR A 55 1.48 -20.78 2.57
N PHE A 56 0.81 -20.08 1.64
CA PHE A 56 -0.41 -20.58 1.02
C PHE A 56 -0.15 -21.84 0.18
N ASN A 57 0.95 -21.88 -0.57
CA ASN A 57 1.33 -23.08 -1.34
C ASN A 57 1.52 -24.30 -0.44
N GLU A 58 2.21 -24.15 0.68
CA GLU A 58 2.44 -25.23 1.64
C GLU A 58 1.14 -25.70 2.30
N ALA A 59 0.18 -24.79 2.48
CA ALA A 59 -1.16 -25.11 2.99
C ALA A 59 -2.09 -25.70 1.91
N GLY A 60 -1.60 -25.89 0.67
CA GLY A 60 -2.35 -26.52 -0.40
C GLY A 60 -3.26 -25.62 -1.23
N TYR A 61 -3.12 -24.30 -1.07
CA TYR A 61 -3.83 -23.31 -1.88
C TYR A 61 -3.22 -23.22 -3.28
N GLU A 62 -4.06 -22.91 -4.27
CA GLU A 62 -3.60 -22.34 -5.53
C GLU A 62 -3.23 -20.87 -5.32
N THR A 63 -2.13 -20.42 -5.93
CA THR A 63 -1.65 -19.04 -5.80
C THR A 63 -1.66 -18.32 -7.13
N ALA A 64 -2.32 -17.16 -7.17
CA ALA A 64 -2.52 -16.37 -8.38
C ALA A 64 -2.08 -14.91 -8.17
N TYR A 65 -1.37 -14.33 -9.14
CA TYR A 65 -0.98 -12.93 -9.16
C TYR A 65 -1.33 -12.27 -10.49
N VAL A 66 -1.94 -11.07 -10.42
CA VAL A 66 -2.34 -10.32 -11.62
C VAL A 66 -1.97 -8.85 -11.47
N GLY A 67 -1.30 -8.26 -12.46
CA GLY A 67 -1.05 -6.83 -12.56
C GLY A 67 0.38 -6.40 -12.20
N LYS A 68 0.53 -5.30 -11.45
CA LYS A 68 1.82 -4.70 -11.12
C LYS A 68 2.55 -5.48 -10.03
N TRP A 69 3.79 -5.93 -10.29
CA TRP A 69 4.63 -6.59 -9.29
C TRP A 69 5.52 -5.60 -8.53
N HIS A 70 6.42 -4.92 -9.23
CA HIS A 70 7.36 -3.90 -8.74
C HIS A 70 8.35 -4.39 -7.67
N LEU A 71 8.74 -5.66 -7.74
CA LEU A 71 9.63 -6.32 -6.78
C LEU A 71 10.67 -7.24 -7.45
N ALA A 72 10.93 -7.09 -8.75
CA ALA A 72 11.90 -7.93 -9.46
C ALA A 72 13.12 -7.17 -10.00
N SER A 73 12.99 -5.88 -10.30
CA SER A 73 14.07 -5.12 -10.93
C SER A 73 14.99 -4.45 -9.92
N ASP A 74 16.30 -4.46 -10.22
CA ASP A 74 17.28 -3.63 -9.53
C ASP A 74 17.41 -2.26 -10.21
N ARG A 75 17.53 -1.22 -9.41
CA ARG A 75 17.67 0.17 -9.91
C ARG A 75 19.06 0.51 -10.44
N LEU A 76 20.07 -0.26 -10.01
CA LEU A 76 21.46 0.01 -10.38
C LEU A 76 21.73 -0.55 -11.78
N PRO A 77 22.12 0.28 -12.77
CA PRO A 77 22.40 -0.21 -14.11
C PRO A 77 23.53 -1.24 -14.08
N ASN A 78 23.34 -2.33 -14.84
CA ASN A 78 24.28 -3.45 -14.98
C ASN A 78 24.52 -4.29 -13.70
N ILE A 79 23.64 -4.19 -12.69
CA ILE A 79 23.66 -5.00 -11.49
C ILE A 79 22.27 -5.58 -11.26
N GLY A 80 22.18 -6.89 -10.96
CA GLY A 80 20.91 -7.55 -10.68
C GLY A 80 20.05 -7.77 -11.92
N PHE A 81 18.74 -7.87 -11.69
CA PHE A 81 17.75 -8.10 -12.74
C PHE A 81 17.11 -6.79 -13.21
N HIS A 82 16.80 -6.72 -14.50
CA HIS A 82 16.13 -5.59 -15.15
C HIS A 82 14.89 -6.09 -15.88
N CYS A 83 13.83 -6.30 -15.11
CA CYS A 83 12.56 -6.86 -15.60
C CYS A 83 11.49 -5.79 -15.84
N GLU A 84 11.84 -4.50 -15.86
CA GLU A 84 10.89 -3.39 -15.95
C GLU A 84 9.99 -3.48 -17.18
N LYS A 85 10.49 -4.06 -18.28
CA LYS A 85 9.78 -4.22 -19.56
C LYS A 85 9.82 -5.62 -20.12
N THR A 86 10.34 -6.58 -19.35
CA THR A 86 10.52 -7.99 -19.75
C THR A 86 9.85 -8.93 -18.78
N ALA A 87 9.78 -10.21 -19.13
CA ALA A 87 9.25 -11.25 -18.25
C ALA A 87 10.06 -11.36 -16.95
N ILE A 88 9.35 -11.57 -15.87
CA ILE A 88 9.95 -11.77 -14.54
C ILE A 88 10.31 -13.25 -14.40
N PRO A 89 11.58 -13.60 -14.08
CA PRO A 89 11.97 -14.99 -13.82
C PRO A 89 11.14 -15.63 -12.71
N LYS A 90 10.86 -16.92 -12.80
CA LYS A 90 9.99 -17.66 -11.85
C LYS A 90 10.43 -17.51 -10.40
N GLU A 91 11.74 -17.53 -10.17
CA GLU A 91 12.34 -17.34 -8.84
C GLU A 91 12.09 -15.95 -8.23
N LEU A 92 11.74 -14.96 -9.06
CA LEU A 92 11.43 -13.59 -8.62
C LEU A 92 9.91 -13.31 -8.56
N GLN A 93 9.06 -14.31 -8.80
CA GLN A 93 7.59 -14.17 -8.77
C GLN A 93 7.00 -14.36 -7.37
N GLY A 94 7.82 -14.34 -6.30
CA GLY A 94 7.35 -14.36 -4.91
C GLY A 94 6.53 -15.59 -4.51
N GLY A 95 6.74 -16.73 -5.15
CA GLY A 95 6.04 -17.98 -4.85
C GLY A 95 4.67 -18.14 -5.52
N TYR A 96 4.19 -17.19 -6.31
CA TYR A 96 2.96 -17.33 -7.09
C TYR A 96 3.22 -18.26 -8.29
N LYS A 97 2.62 -19.44 -8.30
CA LYS A 97 2.99 -20.53 -9.25
C LYS A 97 1.85 -21.03 -10.13
N ASP A 98 0.58 -20.87 -9.72
CA ASP A 98 -0.54 -21.49 -10.44
C ASP A 98 -1.13 -20.54 -11.50
N TRP A 99 -1.05 -19.24 -11.27
CA TRP A 99 -1.47 -18.22 -12.23
C TRP A 99 -0.63 -16.95 -12.09
N TRP A 100 -0.04 -16.52 -13.19
CA TRP A 100 0.75 -15.30 -13.25
C TRP A 100 0.41 -14.50 -14.50
N ARG A 101 -0.04 -13.26 -14.33
CA ARG A 101 -0.30 -12.31 -15.42
C ARG A 101 0.17 -10.93 -14.94
N ALA A 102 1.47 -10.66 -15.03
CA ALA A 102 2.04 -9.49 -14.40
C ALA A 102 3.17 -8.84 -15.21
N ALA A 103 3.44 -7.58 -14.88
CA ALA A 103 4.64 -6.86 -15.26
C ALA A 103 5.27 -6.24 -14.03
N ASP A 104 6.60 -6.11 -14.01
CA ASP A 104 7.30 -5.55 -12.86
C ASP A 104 6.93 -4.07 -12.68
N VAL A 105 7.26 -3.23 -13.63
CA VAL A 105 6.83 -1.83 -13.64
C VAL A 105 5.74 -1.64 -14.69
N LEU A 106 4.49 -1.93 -14.30
CA LEU A 106 3.36 -1.95 -15.23
C LEU A 106 3.17 -0.62 -15.99
N GLU A 107 3.56 0.52 -15.41
CA GLU A 107 3.54 1.82 -16.10
C GLU A 107 4.53 1.91 -17.28
N PHE A 108 5.57 1.06 -17.34
CA PHE A 108 6.53 1.01 -18.43
C PHE A 108 6.11 0.07 -19.56
N THR A 109 5.18 -0.83 -19.28
CA THR A 109 4.64 -1.79 -20.25
C THR A 109 3.25 -1.42 -20.73
N SER A 110 2.66 -0.32 -20.23
CA SER A 110 1.28 0.04 -20.56
C SER A 110 1.00 1.53 -20.36
N HIS A 111 -0.02 2.00 -21.07
CA HIS A 111 -0.71 3.27 -20.87
C HIS A 111 -2.20 3.01 -20.56
N GLY A 112 -2.99 4.06 -20.44
CA GLY A 112 -4.39 3.94 -20.04
C GLY A 112 -5.25 3.01 -20.90
N TYR A 113 -4.89 2.77 -22.16
CA TYR A 113 -5.75 2.00 -23.10
C TYR A 113 -5.04 0.89 -23.87
N ASP A 114 -3.77 0.67 -23.66
CA ASP A 114 -3.02 -0.41 -24.28
C ASP A 114 -1.82 -0.81 -23.42
N GLY A 115 -1.28 -1.98 -23.68
CA GLY A 115 -0.09 -2.45 -23.02
C GLY A 115 0.04 -3.96 -23.08
N TYR A 116 0.89 -4.47 -22.21
CA TYR A 116 1.12 -5.91 -22.07
C TYR A 116 1.56 -6.30 -20.67
N VAL A 117 1.32 -7.55 -20.35
CA VAL A 117 1.86 -8.26 -19.20
C VAL A 117 2.55 -9.55 -19.69
N PHE A 118 3.11 -10.32 -18.77
CA PHE A 118 3.71 -11.61 -19.09
C PHE A 118 3.03 -12.72 -18.29
N ASP A 119 2.95 -13.91 -18.88
CA ASP A 119 2.56 -15.12 -18.16
C ASP A 119 3.75 -15.76 -17.40
N ALA A 120 3.50 -16.89 -16.72
CA ALA A 120 4.52 -17.58 -15.95
C ALA A 120 5.64 -18.20 -16.81
N GLU A 121 5.37 -18.46 -18.09
CA GLU A 121 6.30 -18.98 -19.09
C GLU A 121 7.10 -17.88 -19.77
N GLY A 122 6.79 -16.61 -19.49
CA GLY A 122 7.44 -15.44 -20.09
C GLY A 122 6.85 -15.01 -21.44
N ASN A 123 5.70 -15.55 -21.82
CA ASN A 123 5.01 -15.11 -23.04
C ASN A 123 4.38 -13.74 -22.80
N LYS A 124 4.55 -12.87 -23.79
CA LYS A 124 3.95 -11.54 -23.79
C LYS A 124 2.46 -11.63 -24.13
N LEU A 125 1.63 -11.01 -23.30
CA LEU A 125 0.19 -10.92 -23.46
C LEU A 125 -0.21 -9.47 -23.65
N ASP A 126 -0.46 -9.09 -24.91
CA ASP A 126 -0.91 -7.75 -25.26
C ASP A 126 -2.40 -7.57 -24.92
N PHE A 127 -2.77 -6.35 -24.51
CA PHE A 127 -4.17 -5.98 -24.28
C PHE A 127 -4.51 -4.63 -24.91
N LYS A 128 -5.79 -4.45 -25.26
CA LYS A 128 -6.37 -3.20 -25.75
C LYS A 128 -7.69 -2.95 -25.05
N GLY A 129 -7.85 -1.79 -24.46
CA GLY A 129 -8.98 -1.36 -23.64
C GLY A 129 -8.47 -0.62 -22.42
N TYR A 130 -9.37 -0.10 -21.59
CA TYR A 130 -8.93 0.59 -20.38
C TYR A 130 -8.12 -0.38 -19.49
N ARG A 131 -6.91 0.04 -19.10
CA ARG A 131 -5.92 -0.86 -18.46
C ARG A 131 -6.46 -1.57 -17.24
N ALA A 132 -7.15 -0.85 -16.33
CA ALA A 132 -7.71 -1.49 -15.14
C ALA A 132 -8.72 -2.60 -15.49
N ASP A 133 -9.53 -2.41 -16.54
CA ASP A 133 -10.49 -3.41 -17.00
C ASP A 133 -9.76 -4.64 -17.57
N CYS A 134 -8.74 -4.43 -18.41
CA CYS A 134 -7.95 -5.51 -19.00
C CYS A 134 -7.16 -6.31 -17.94
N ILE A 135 -6.58 -5.63 -16.95
CA ILE A 135 -5.92 -6.33 -15.82
C ILE A 135 -6.95 -7.14 -15.02
N ASN A 136 -8.14 -6.60 -14.80
CA ASN A 136 -9.21 -7.34 -14.14
C ASN A 136 -9.68 -8.55 -14.95
N ASP A 137 -9.69 -8.46 -16.29
CA ASP A 137 -10.06 -9.57 -17.17
C ASP A 137 -9.14 -10.79 -16.97
N PHE A 138 -7.84 -10.58 -16.74
CA PHE A 138 -6.91 -11.68 -16.39
C PHE A 138 -7.24 -12.35 -15.06
N ALA A 139 -7.78 -11.60 -14.09
CA ALA A 139 -8.25 -12.20 -12.83
C ALA A 139 -9.56 -12.97 -13.03
N LEU A 140 -10.48 -12.48 -13.87
CA LEU A 140 -11.69 -13.19 -14.25
C LEU A 140 -11.37 -14.46 -15.05
N GLU A 141 -10.37 -14.41 -15.94
CA GLU A 141 -9.89 -15.58 -16.70
C GLU A 141 -9.39 -16.68 -15.76
N TYR A 142 -8.63 -16.34 -14.71
CA TYR A 142 -8.24 -17.33 -13.68
C TYR A 142 -9.47 -17.98 -13.05
N LEU A 143 -10.46 -17.20 -12.62
CA LEU A 143 -11.67 -17.75 -12.02
C LEU A 143 -12.48 -18.61 -12.99
N ASP A 144 -12.50 -18.28 -14.28
CA ASP A 144 -13.17 -19.08 -15.32
C ASP A 144 -12.47 -20.41 -15.57
N GLN A 145 -11.14 -20.41 -15.58
CA GLN A 145 -10.32 -21.60 -15.84
C GLN A 145 -10.13 -22.48 -14.60
N LYS A 146 -10.45 -21.97 -13.41
CA LYS A 146 -10.35 -22.73 -12.17
C LYS A 146 -11.31 -23.92 -12.18
N THR A 147 -10.75 -25.13 -12.23
CA THR A 147 -11.48 -26.39 -12.20
C THR A 147 -11.22 -27.24 -10.96
N SER A 148 -10.21 -26.88 -10.19
CA SER A 148 -9.80 -27.55 -8.96
C SER A 148 -10.67 -27.13 -7.79
N ASP A 149 -11.00 -28.07 -6.89
CA ASP A 149 -11.67 -27.80 -5.62
C ASP A 149 -10.73 -27.20 -4.53
N LYS A 150 -9.45 -27.04 -4.85
CA LYS A 150 -8.49 -26.42 -3.92
C LYS A 150 -8.88 -24.99 -3.59
N PRO A 151 -8.67 -24.54 -2.37
CA PRO A 151 -8.78 -23.13 -2.05
C PRO A 151 -7.74 -22.31 -2.84
N PHE A 152 -7.95 -21.02 -2.98
CA PHE A 152 -7.03 -20.14 -3.69
C PHE A 152 -6.68 -18.87 -2.90
N PHE A 153 -5.49 -18.36 -3.15
CA PHE A 153 -5.04 -17.04 -2.77
C PHE A 153 -4.71 -16.25 -4.04
N MET A 154 -5.51 -15.23 -4.34
CA MET A 154 -5.33 -14.40 -5.52
C MET A 154 -5.02 -12.95 -5.12
N PHE A 155 -3.92 -12.41 -5.63
CA PHE A 155 -3.52 -11.02 -5.45
C PHE A 155 -3.73 -10.25 -6.77
N VAL A 156 -4.74 -9.38 -6.81
CA VAL A 156 -5.01 -8.50 -7.96
C VAL A 156 -4.44 -7.12 -7.67
N SER A 157 -3.41 -6.76 -8.42
CA SER A 157 -2.61 -5.56 -8.23
C SER A 157 -2.81 -4.56 -9.37
N GLN A 158 -3.87 -3.79 -9.31
CA GLN A 158 -4.11 -2.69 -10.24
C GLN A 158 -3.04 -1.62 -10.09
N ILE A 159 -2.73 -0.90 -11.17
CA ILE A 159 -1.85 0.26 -11.05
C ILE A 159 -2.64 1.55 -10.78
N GLU A 160 -3.88 1.62 -11.24
CA GLU A 160 -4.74 2.76 -11.00
C GLU A 160 -4.98 2.99 -9.50
N PRO A 161 -5.12 4.22 -9.08
CA PRO A 161 -5.04 5.48 -9.82
C PRO A 161 -3.63 6.10 -9.83
N HIS A 162 -2.59 5.36 -10.23
CA HIS A 162 -1.20 5.84 -10.29
C HIS A 162 -1.03 6.90 -11.40
N HIS A 163 -0.20 7.90 -11.15
CA HIS A 163 0.21 8.88 -12.14
C HIS A 163 1.04 8.22 -13.25
N GLN A 164 0.68 8.43 -14.52
CA GLN A 164 1.45 7.97 -15.65
C GLN A 164 2.61 8.96 -15.88
N ASN A 165 3.82 8.56 -15.47
CA ASN A 165 4.94 9.49 -15.34
C ASN A 165 5.43 10.07 -16.67
N ASP A 166 5.45 9.28 -17.73
CA ASP A 166 5.87 9.70 -19.06
C ASP A 166 4.83 10.58 -19.78
N HIS A 167 3.56 10.47 -19.42
CA HIS A 167 2.47 11.34 -19.89
C HIS A 167 2.23 12.55 -18.98
N HIS A 168 2.87 12.60 -17.80
CA HIS A 168 2.71 13.66 -16.80
C HIS A 168 1.27 13.91 -16.35
N CYS A 169 0.43 12.87 -16.33
CA CYS A 169 -0.98 12.96 -15.93
C CYS A 169 -1.48 11.67 -15.26
N TYR A 170 -2.64 11.74 -14.63
CA TYR A 170 -3.45 10.56 -14.34
C TYR A 170 -4.28 10.23 -15.57
N GLU A 171 -4.58 8.97 -15.78
CA GLU A 171 -5.34 8.50 -16.94
C GLU A 171 -6.60 7.77 -16.47
N GLY A 172 -7.69 8.52 -16.32
CA GLY A 172 -9.03 7.95 -16.06
C GLY A 172 -9.71 7.46 -17.34
N PRO A 173 -10.76 6.62 -17.25
CA PRO A 173 -11.58 6.27 -18.41
C PRO A 173 -12.21 7.53 -19.02
N LYS A 174 -11.99 7.75 -20.34
CA LYS A 174 -12.36 8.98 -21.05
C LYS A 174 -13.84 9.32 -20.98
N ASP A 175 -14.69 8.33 -20.91
CA ASP A 175 -16.16 8.47 -20.80
C ASP A 175 -16.61 8.72 -19.35
N VAL A 176 -15.77 8.44 -18.37
CA VAL A 176 -16.06 8.60 -16.93
C VAL A 176 -15.51 9.93 -16.40
N VAL A 177 -14.34 10.39 -16.86
CA VAL A 177 -13.69 11.64 -16.41
C VAL A 177 -14.66 12.84 -16.36
N PRO A 178 -15.55 13.08 -17.37
CA PRO A 178 -16.48 14.21 -17.32
C PRO A 178 -17.40 14.23 -16.11
N LYS A 179 -17.70 13.08 -15.49
CA LYS A 179 -18.56 12.97 -14.29
C LYS A 179 -17.90 13.55 -13.04
N PHE A 180 -16.57 13.67 -13.04
CA PHE A 180 -15.78 14.13 -11.90
C PHE A 180 -15.17 15.51 -12.09
N LYS A 181 -15.48 16.22 -13.20
CA LYS A 181 -14.90 17.54 -13.51
C LYS A 181 -15.13 18.56 -12.39
N ASP A 182 -16.31 18.55 -11.78
CA ASP A 182 -16.71 19.47 -10.72
C ASP A 182 -16.82 18.75 -9.36
N TYR A 183 -16.15 17.60 -9.21
CA TYR A 183 -16.18 16.85 -7.96
C TYR A 183 -15.43 17.62 -6.85
N PRO A 184 -15.94 17.66 -5.61
CA PRO A 184 -15.33 18.38 -4.51
C PRO A 184 -13.89 17.94 -4.28
N LEU A 185 -12.99 18.90 -4.19
CA LEU A 185 -11.59 18.65 -3.87
C LEU A 185 -11.42 18.45 -2.37
N PRO A 186 -10.57 17.51 -1.92
CA PRO A 186 -10.27 17.32 -0.51
C PRO A 186 -9.62 18.55 0.14
N ASP A 187 -10.04 18.88 1.36
CA ASP A 187 -9.57 20.05 2.08
C ASP A 187 -8.06 20.01 2.38
N ASP A 188 -7.49 18.80 2.57
CA ASP A 188 -6.06 18.59 2.82
C ASP A 188 -5.17 18.92 1.61
N LEU A 189 -5.75 19.03 0.41
CA LEU A 189 -5.06 19.46 -0.81
C LEU A 189 -5.21 20.97 -1.04
N THR A 190 -6.41 21.53 -0.80
CA THR A 190 -6.80 22.85 -1.29
C THR A 190 -6.06 24.02 -0.65
N PHE A 191 -5.56 23.88 0.57
CA PHE A 191 -4.77 24.94 1.23
C PHE A 191 -3.29 24.98 0.83
N LEU A 192 -2.86 24.01 0.02
CA LEU A 192 -1.48 23.86 -0.47
C LEU A 192 -1.40 24.07 -1.97
N LYS A 193 -0.20 24.32 -2.48
CA LYS A 193 0.07 24.32 -3.92
C LYS A 193 0.35 22.88 -4.37
N GLY A 194 -0.26 22.49 -5.49
CA GLY A 194 -0.10 21.18 -6.10
C GLY A 194 -0.80 21.15 -7.46
N ASP A 195 -0.78 20.01 -8.14
CA ASP A 195 -1.39 19.80 -9.45
C ASP A 195 -2.79 19.15 -9.38
N TYR A 196 -3.36 19.04 -8.19
CA TYR A 196 -4.64 18.36 -7.92
C TYR A 196 -5.82 18.91 -8.75
N LYS A 197 -5.88 20.22 -9.02
CA LYS A 197 -7.02 20.82 -9.75
C LYS A 197 -7.20 20.23 -11.14
N GLU A 198 -6.08 19.99 -11.82
CA GLU A 198 -6.04 19.47 -13.18
C GLU A 198 -6.14 17.94 -13.18
N MET A 199 -5.59 17.29 -12.16
CA MET A 199 -5.39 15.84 -12.13
C MET A 199 -6.52 15.07 -11.43
N TYR A 200 -7.27 15.72 -10.54
CA TYR A 200 -8.24 15.03 -9.67
C TYR A 200 -9.41 14.38 -10.42
N PRO A 201 -9.97 14.95 -11.51
CA PRO A 201 -11.03 14.28 -12.27
C PRO A 201 -10.62 12.92 -12.82
N ASP A 202 -9.42 12.81 -13.41
CA ASP A 202 -8.88 11.55 -13.94
C ASP A 202 -8.60 10.54 -12.81
N TYR A 203 -8.03 11.01 -11.70
CA TYR A 203 -7.81 10.21 -10.51
C TYR A 203 -9.11 9.59 -9.98
N MET A 204 -10.19 10.39 -9.85
CA MET A 204 -11.49 9.91 -9.39
C MET A 204 -12.18 8.99 -10.40
N ALA A 205 -12.03 9.25 -11.68
CA ALA A 205 -12.53 8.37 -12.74
C ALA A 205 -11.84 7.00 -12.74
N ALA A 206 -10.54 6.99 -12.49
CA ALA A 206 -9.78 5.74 -12.32
C ALA A 206 -10.28 4.93 -11.10
N ILE A 207 -10.51 5.59 -9.95
CA ILE A 207 -11.10 4.94 -8.76
C ILE A 207 -12.49 4.39 -9.05
N ASN A 208 -13.32 5.11 -9.80
CA ASN A 208 -14.65 4.63 -10.21
C ASN A 208 -14.55 3.35 -11.06
N SER A 209 -13.57 3.25 -11.96
CA SER A 209 -13.32 2.03 -12.72
C SER A 209 -12.88 0.88 -11.82
N LEU A 210 -12.02 1.13 -10.82
CA LEU A 210 -11.63 0.10 -9.85
C LEU A 210 -12.83 -0.43 -9.06
N ASP A 211 -13.75 0.44 -8.62
CA ASP A 211 -14.99 0.02 -7.94
C ASP A 211 -15.85 -0.89 -8.83
N SER A 212 -15.98 -0.54 -10.12
CA SER A 212 -16.68 -1.36 -11.11
C SER A 212 -16.02 -2.73 -11.30
N ASN A 213 -14.69 -2.77 -11.35
CA ASN A 213 -13.91 -3.99 -11.52
C ASN A 213 -14.00 -4.92 -10.30
N VAL A 214 -14.00 -4.37 -9.09
CA VAL A 214 -14.30 -5.16 -7.87
C VAL A 214 -15.70 -5.77 -7.96
N GLY A 215 -16.70 -5.01 -8.44
CA GLY A 215 -18.04 -5.53 -8.69
C GLY A 215 -18.05 -6.73 -9.65
N ARG A 216 -17.31 -6.65 -10.75
CA ARG A 216 -17.18 -7.75 -11.73
C ARG A 216 -16.56 -9.01 -11.11
N LEU A 217 -15.55 -8.86 -10.25
CA LEU A 217 -14.95 -10.00 -9.52
C LEU A 217 -15.95 -10.63 -8.55
N VAL A 218 -16.69 -9.82 -7.79
CA VAL A 218 -17.73 -10.31 -6.87
C VAL A 218 -18.81 -11.10 -7.62
N GLU A 219 -19.31 -10.57 -8.73
CA GLU A 219 -20.32 -11.27 -9.52
C GLU A 219 -19.78 -12.58 -10.12
N LYS A 220 -18.50 -12.60 -10.57
CA LYS A 220 -17.86 -13.84 -11.04
C LYS A 220 -17.73 -14.88 -9.91
N LEU A 221 -17.34 -14.47 -8.70
CA LEU A 221 -17.28 -15.38 -7.54
C LEU A 221 -18.66 -15.97 -7.21
N LYS A 222 -19.73 -15.18 -7.31
CA LYS A 222 -21.11 -15.66 -7.12
C LYS A 222 -21.53 -16.63 -8.22
N GLU A 223 -21.26 -16.30 -9.48
CA GLU A 223 -21.52 -17.16 -10.64
C GLU A 223 -20.86 -18.54 -10.47
N LYS A 224 -19.64 -18.58 -9.95
CA LYS A 224 -18.88 -19.81 -9.69
C LYS A 224 -19.26 -20.52 -8.39
N GLY A 225 -20.14 -19.95 -7.56
CA GLY A 225 -20.47 -20.50 -6.24
C GLY A 225 -19.32 -20.42 -5.22
N LEU A 226 -18.37 -19.53 -5.43
CA LEU A 226 -17.18 -19.36 -4.57
C LEU A 226 -17.32 -18.24 -3.54
N TYR A 227 -18.26 -17.32 -3.73
CA TYR A 227 -18.38 -16.08 -2.97
C TYR A 227 -18.52 -16.31 -1.47
N ASP A 228 -19.41 -17.22 -1.05
CA ASP A 228 -19.71 -17.44 0.38
C ASP A 228 -18.52 -17.99 1.19
N ASN A 229 -17.55 -18.61 0.50
CA ASN A 229 -16.31 -19.14 1.09
C ASN A 229 -15.06 -18.35 0.66
N THR A 230 -15.23 -17.10 0.28
CA THR A 230 -14.13 -16.20 -0.11
C THR A 230 -14.10 -14.98 0.81
N VAL A 231 -12.92 -14.62 1.31
CA VAL A 231 -12.68 -13.33 1.95
C VAL A 231 -12.07 -12.37 0.93
N ILE A 232 -12.70 -11.22 0.75
CA ILE A 232 -12.26 -10.19 -0.19
C ILE A 232 -11.67 -9.02 0.62
N ILE A 233 -10.43 -8.65 0.33
CA ILE A 233 -9.75 -7.50 0.92
C ILE A 233 -9.50 -6.47 -0.17
N TYR A 234 -10.04 -5.27 0.02
CA TYR A 234 -9.78 -4.11 -0.84
C TYR A 234 -8.94 -3.09 -0.10
N THR A 235 -7.77 -2.75 -0.66
CA THR A 235 -6.84 -1.77 -0.07
C THR A 235 -5.99 -1.11 -1.14
N SER A 236 -5.06 -0.23 -0.72
CA SER A 236 -4.02 0.38 -1.56
C SER A 236 -2.67 0.32 -0.86
N ASP A 237 -1.59 0.30 -1.62
CA ASP A 237 -0.22 0.32 -1.10
C ASP A 237 0.16 1.68 -0.46
N HIS A 238 -0.36 2.79 -0.97
CA HIS A 238 -0.23 4.15 -0.42
C HIS A 238 -1.20 5.12 -1.09
N GLY A 239 -1.30 6.34 -0.58
CA GLY A 239 -2.09 7.42 -1.15
C GLY A 239 -1.33 8.31 -2.14
N SER A 240 -1.93 9.47 -2.47
CA SER A 240 -1.33 10.51 -3.32
C SER A 240 -1.67 11.90 -2.80
N HIS A 241 -0.67 12.76 -2.66
CA HIS A 241 -0.85 14.16 -2.22
C HIS A 241 -0.67 15.19 -3.35
N PHE A 242 -0.66 14.80 -4.61
CA PHE A 242 -0.66 15.71 -5.77
C PHE A 242 0.40 16.81 -5.69
N LYS A 243 1.62 16.47 -5.30
CA LYS A 243 2.76 17.40 -5.10
C LYS A 243 2.52 18.49 -4.05
N THR A 244 1.52 18.35 -3.17
CA THR A 244 1.24 19.37 -2.14
C THR A 244 2.23 19.35 -0.98
N ARG A 245 2.85 18.21 -0.66
CA ARG A 245 3.74 18.03 0.49
C ARG A 245 5.23 17.97 0.14
N ASN A 246 5.54 17.58 -1.09
CA ASN A 246 6.89 17.60 -1.68
C ASN A 246 6.76 17.69 -3.21
N LEU A 247 7.86 17.53 -3.96
CA LEU A 247 7.84 17.59 -5.44
C LEU A 247 7.38 16.27 -6.09
N GLU A 248 6.97 15.31 -5.28
CA GLU A 248 6.49 13.99 -5.68
C GLU A 248 5.00 13.84 -5.36
N TYR A 249 4.41 12.68 -5.64
CA TYR A 249 3.00 12.39 -5.36
C TYR A 249 2.78 11.71 -4.00
N LYS A 250 3.82 11.20 -3.37
CA LYS A 250 3.86 10.34 -2.19
C LYS A 250 5.15 10.57 -1.40
N ARG A 251 5.58 9.62 -0.57
CA ARG A 251 6.85 9.69 0.19
C ARG A 251 6.84 10.77 1.28
N SER A 252 5.70 10.91 1.96
CA SER A 252 5.55 11.80 3.11
C SER A 252 4.78 11.10 4.23
N CYS A 253 4.85 11.63 5.46
CA CYS A 253 4.11 11.07 6.60
C CYS A 253 2.64 11.52 6.65
N HIS A 254 2.21 12.40 5.75
CA HIS A 254 0.88 13.00 5.76
C HIS A 254 -0.20 12.01 5.34
N ASP A 255 -1.42 12.16 5.89
CA ASP A 255 -2.54 11.24 5.65
C ASP A 255 -2.85 11.11 4.15
N SER A 256 -2.73 12.17 3.36
CA SER A 256 -2.88 12.09 1.90
C SER A 256 -1.93 11.10 1.19
N ALA A 257 -0.80 10.74 1.81
CA ALA A 257 0.10 9.72 1.30
C ALA A 257 0.03 8.39 2.05
N THR A 258 -0.42 8.40 3.31
CA THR A 258 -0.34 7.24 4.20
C THR A 258 -1.67 6.61 4.55
N HIS A 259 -2.76 7.36 4.55
CA HIS A 259 -4.11 6.85 4.80
C HIS A 259 -4.63 6.13 3.57
N THR A 260 -4.89 4.83 3.69
CA THR A 260 -5.34 3.95 2.60
C THR A 260 -6.74 3.40 2.89
N PRO A 261 -7.56 3.16 1.86
CA PRO A 261 -8.82 2.46 2.08
C PRO A 261 -8.54 1.03 2.58
N LEU A 262 -9.39 0.53 3.46
CA LEU A 262 -9.41 -0.88 3.82
C LEU A 262 -10.84 -1.32 4.04
N ILE A 263 -11.27 -2.30 3.24
CA ILE A 263 -12.54 -2.99 3.38
C ILE A 263 -12.26 -4.48 3.34
N ILE A 264 -12.78 -5.22 4.29
CA ILE A 264 -12.69 -6.68 4.33
C ILE A 264 -14.12 -7.22 4.37
N GLU A 265 -14.43 -8.15 3.49
CA GLU A 265 -15.74 -8.82 3.42
C GLU A 265 -15.54 -10.33 3.33
N GLY A 266 -16.40 -11.07 4.02
CA GLY A 266 -16.39 -12.53 4.07
C GLY A 266 -15.86 -13.10 5.39
N GLY A 267 -16.12 -14.38 5.65
CA GLY A 267 -15.72 -15.05 6.91
C GLY A 267 -16.28 -14.34 8.15
N ALA A 268 -15.40 -13.93 9.05
CA ALA A 268 -15.73 -13.17 10.25
C ALA A 268 -15.95 -11.67 10.01
N PHE A 269 -15.58 -11.17 8.82
CA PHE A 269 -15.67 -9.76 8.46
C PHE A 269 -17.00 -9.47 7.74
N LYS A 270 -18.09 -9.39 8.50
CA LYS A 270 -19.47 -9.22 8.00
C LYS A 270 -20.25 -8.17 8.77
N GLY A 271 -21.34 -7.68 8.17
CA GLY A 271 -22.42 -6.96 8.84
C GLY A 271 -22.43 -5.45 8.63
N GLY A 272 -21.79 -4.92 7.59
CA GLY A 272 -21.87 -3.51 7.22
C GLY A 272 -21.34 -2.57 8.31
N LYS A 273 -20.27 -2.98 8.98
CA LYS A 273 -19.72 -2.25 10.13
C LYS A 273 -18.64 -1.25 9.70
N VAL A 274 -18.55 -0.17 10.45
CA VAL A 274 -17.41 0.75 10.39
C VAL A 274 -16.60 0.54 11.67
N ASP A 275 -15.30 0.25 11.51
CA ASP A 275 -14.37 0.03 12.62
C ASP A 275 -13.34 1.16 12.65
N SER A 276 -13.20 1.80 13.81
CA SER A 276 -12.32 2.96 14.02
C SER A 276 -10.96 2.60 14.62
N ARG A 277 -10.61 1.31 14.74
CA ARG A 277 -9.27 0.90 15.18
C ARG A 277 -8.20 1.37 14.22
N LEU A 278 -6.99 1.52 14.72
CA LEU A 278 -5.81 1.81 13.90
C LEU A 278 -5.32 0.53 13.25
N VAL A 279 -5.19 0.54 11.93
CA VAL A 279 -4.70 -0.60 11.14
C VAL A 279 -3.48 -0.18 10.33
N SER A 280 -2.48 -1.03 10.27
CA SER A 280 -1.32 -0.87 9.40
C SER A 280 -1.35 -1.87 8.24
N LEU A 281 -0.89 -1.46 7.08
CA LEU A 281 -0.79 -2.34 5.91
C LEU A 281 -0.01 -3.65 6.21
N ILE A 282 0.95 -3.60 7.14
CA ILE A 282 1.73 -4.77 7.56
C ILE A 282 0.90 -5.80 8.36
N ASP A 283 -0.33 -5.46 8.76
CA ASP A 283 -1.26 -6.36 9.45
C ASP A 283 -1.96 -7.31 8.48
N LEU A 284 -1.98 -6.99 7.20
CA LEU A 284 -2.68 -7.81 6.20
C LEU A 284 -2.02 -9.19 6.01
N PRO A 285 -0.69 -9.35 5.93
CA PRO A 285 -0.07 -10.66 5.82
C PRO A 285 -0.46 -11.62 6.97
N PRO A 286 -0.30 -11.26 8.26
CA PRO A 286 -0.74 -12.15 9.34
C PRO A 286 -2.25 -12.36 9.38
N THR A 287 -3.06 -11.36 8.97
CA THR A 287 -4.51 -11.50 8.87
C THR A 287 -4.91 -12.52 7.81
N LEU A 288 -4.25 -12.49 6.64
CA LEU A 288 -4.49 -13.43 5.54
C LEU A 288 -4.16 -14.87 5.94
N LEU A 289 -3.03 -15.09 6.62
CA LEU A 289 -2.65 -16.42 7.11
C LEU A 289 -3.65 -16.92 8.16
N ASP A 290 -4.05 -16.06 9.11
CA ASP A 290 -4.98 -16.39 10.18
C ASP A 290 -6.38 -16.76 9.63
N ILE A 291 -6.90 -16.00 8.66
CA ILE A 291 -8.15 -16.31 7.94
C ILE A 291 -8.08 -17.69 7.26
N ALA A 292 -6.93 -18.05 6.74
CA ALA A 292 -6.70 -19.34 6.08
C ALA A 292 -6.40 -20.49 7.05
N GLY A 293 -6.33 -20.23 8.37
CA GLY A 293 -5.95 -21.23 9.36
C GLY A 293 -4.48 -21.64 9.27
N ILE A 294 -3.62 -20.78 8.73
CA ILE A 294 -2.18 -20.98 8.61
C ILE A 294 -1.48 -20.30 9.78
N ASP A 295 -0.51 -20.99 10.39
CA ASP A 295 0.27 -20.43 11.50
C ASP A 295 1.00 -19.16 11.09
N ILE A 296 0.86 -18.10 11.89
CA ILE A 296 1.53 -16.82 11.66
C ILE A 296 2.99 -16.96 12.10
N PRO A 297 3.98 -16.69 11.23
CA PRO A 297 5.38 -16.76 11.61
C PRO A 297 5.74 -15.74 12.70
N ASP A 298 6.59 -16.11 13.65
CA ASP A 298 7.10 -15.23 14.72
C ASP A 298 7.86 -14.01 14.16
N SER A 299 8.37 -14.11 12.93
CA SER A 299 9.05 -13.02 12.25
C SER A 299 8.11 -11.92 11.74
N TYR A 300 6.82 -12.18 11.64
CA TYR A 300 5.87 -11.18 11.16
C TYR A 300 5.69 -10.05 12.19
N MET A 301 5.66 -8.81 11.71
CA MET A 301 5.65 -7.61 12.56
C MET A 301 4.29 -6.95 12.66
N GLY A 302 3.33 -7.39 11.84
CA GLY A 302 1.94 -6.98 11.90
C GLY A 302 1.14 -7.81 12.91
N LYS A 303 -0.10 -7.39 13.16
CA LYS A 303 -1.07 -8.09 14.01
C LYS A 303 -2.22 -8.60 13.16
N SER A 304 -2.73 -9.79 13.45
CA SER A 304 -3.94 -10.29 12.79
C SER A 304 -5.16 -9.48 13.19
N LEU A 305 -5.85 -8.90 12.22
CA LEU A 305 -7.12 -8.22 12.44
C LEU A 305 -8.23 -9.19 12.88
N LEU A 306 -8.15 -10.46 12.47
CA LEU A 306 -9.09 -11.49 12.93
C LEU A 306 -8.98 -11.66 14.46
N LYS A 307 -7.75 -11.83 14.99
CA LYS A 307 -7.51 -11.91 16.43
C LYS A 307 -7.88 -10.62 17.16
N GLU A 308 -7.57 -9.46 16.60
CA GLU A 308 -7.97 -8.17 17.19
C GLU A 308 -9.50 -7.99 17.27
N LEU A 309 -10.26 -8.53 16.29
CA LEU A 309 -11.72 -8.53 16.35
C LEU A 309 -12.26 -9.46 17.44
N GLU A 310 -11.63 -10.62 17.62
CA GLU A 310 -12.02 -11.63 18.63
C GLU A 310 -11.69 -11.19 20.06
N THR A 311 -10.52 -10.61 20.27
CA THR A 311 -10.02 -10.21 21.60
C THR A 311 -10.46 -8.82 22.03
N GLY A 312 -10.82 -7.95 21.09
CA GLY A 312 -11.07 -6.53 21.32
C GLY A 312 -9.81 -5.72 21.58
N GLU A 313 -8.62 -6.30 21.38
CA GLU A 313 -7.37 -5.57 21.50
C GLU A 313 -7.22 -4.55 20.38
N GLU A 314 -6.68 -3.36 20.71
CA GLU A 314 -6.35 -2.31 19.75
C GLU A 314 -4.92 -1.84 19.98
N ARG A 315 -4.26 -1.41 18.91
CA ARG A 315 -2.96 -0.72 19.03
C ARG A 315 -3.14 0.74 19.41
N ASP A 316 -2.13 1.33 20.03
CA ASP A 316 -2.11 2.75 20.39
C ASP A 316 -1.56 3.65 19.26
N CYS A 317 -0.80 3.08 18.30
CA CYS A 317 -0.32 3.83 17.13
C CYS A 317 0.01 2.90 15.94
N VAL A 318 0.08 3.51 14.77
CA VAL A 318 0.66 2.93 13.54
C VAL A 318 2.05 3.53 13.33
N PHE A 319 3.02 2.67 13.03
CA PHE A 319 4.39 3.06 12.70
C PHE A 319 4.61 3.10 11.18
N MET A 320 5.33 4.12 10.73
CA MET A 320 5.59 4.37 9.31
C MET A 320 7.07 4.67 9.07
N GLN A 321 7.62 4.08 8.02
CA GLN A 321 8.95 4.36 7.51
C GLN A 321 8.84 5.17 6.21
N ILE A 322 9.58 6.25 6.08
CA ILE A 322 9.58 7.11 4.89
C ILE A 322 10.95 7.05 4.24
N SER A 323 11.00 6.81 2.94
CA SER A 323 12.24 6.70 2.16
C SER A 323 12.14 7.43 0.81
N GLU A 324 13.17 7.40 0.01
CA GLU A 324 13.35 7.99 -1.31
C GLU A 324 13.32 9.53 -1.34
N SER A 325 12.41 10.20 -0.65
CA SER A 325 12.43 11.65 -0.50
C SER A 325 13.26 12.10 0.71
N GLN A 326 13.35 11.23 1.69
CA GLN A 326 14.04 11.44 2.96
C GLN A 326 14.20 10.09 3.69
N CYS A 327 15.09 10.01 4.66
CA CYS A 327 15.03 8.93 5.66
C CYS A 327 14.26 9.47 6.87
N GLY A 328 13.01 9.04 7.00
CA GLY A 328 12.10 9.50 8.05
C GLY A 328 11.38 8.35 8.75
N ARG A 329 10.81 8.66 9.91
CA ARG A 329 9.94 7.78 10.70
C ARG A 329 8.77 8.58 11.22
N ALA A 330 7.63 7.94 11.33
CA ALA A 330 6.45 8.58 11.92
C ALA A 330 5.62 7.56 12.72
N ILE A 331 4.88 8.07 13.69
CA ILE A 331 3.75 7.38 14.30
C ILE A 331 2.48 8.19 14.13
N ARG A 332 1.37 7.48 14.03
CA ARG A 332 0.01 8.01 13.99
C ARG A 332 -0.82 7.33 15.08
N THR A 333 -1.25 8.08 16.07
CA THR A 333 -2.25 7.68 17.08
C THR A 333 -3.64 8.12 16.63
N LYS A 334 -4.72 7.75 17.32
CA LYS A 334 -6.06 8.30 16.99
C LYS A 334 -6.09 9.84 17.02
N LYS A 335 -5.24 10.46 17.85
CA LYS A 335 -5.24 11.90 18.09
C LYS A 335 -4.08 12.68 17.48
N TYR A 336 -2.90 12.09 17.45
CA TYR A 336 -1.67 12.80 17.07
C TYR A 336 -0.92 12.10 15.95
N LYS A 337 -0.23 12.89 15.14
CA LYS A 337 0.85 12.42 14.27
C LYS A 337 2.16 13.09 14.68
N TYR A 338 3.21 12.27 14.82
CA TYR A 338 4.55 12.74 15.14
C TYR A 338 5.55 12.12 14.16
N ALA A 339 6.40 12.96 13.57
CA ALA A 339 7.38 12.52 12.58
C ALA A 339 8.77 13.11 12.83
N ILE A 340 9.78 12.31 12.47
CA ILE A 340 11.20 12.67 12.51
C ILE A 340 11.85 12.37 11.16
N ARG A 341 12.97 13.04 10.88
CA ARG A 341 13.80 12.76 9.70
C ARG A 341 15.28 13.00 9.96
N THR A 342 16.15 12.37 9.18
CA THR A 342 17.55 12.79 9.13
C THR A 342 17.73 14.07 8.29
N LEU A 343 18.70 14.89 8.67
CA LEU A 343 19.14 16.04 7.88
C LEU A 343 20.39 15.77 7.05
N ALA A 344 20.83 14.50 6.98
CA ALA A 344 21.95 14.12 6.13
C ALA A 344 21.65 14.52 4.66
N PRO A 345 22.61 15.13 3.94
CA PRO A 345 22.40 15.51 2.53
C PRO A 345 21.99 14.34 1.63
N THR A 346 22.45 13.13 1.95
CA THR A 346 22.12 11.87 1.26
C THR A 346 20.93 11.13 1.91
N GLY A 347 20.16 11.80 2.78
CA GLY A 347 19.06 11.17 3.54
C GLY A 347 18.06 10.44 2.64
N TYR A 348 17.84 10.92 1.44
CA TYR A 348 16.98 10.26 0.44
C TYR A 348 17.44 8.83 0.06
N ALA A 349 18.75 8.54 0.16
CA ALA A 349 19.34 7.24 -0.18
C ALA A 349 19.49 6.30 1.04
N LEU A 350 19.21 6.78 2.26
CA LEU A 350 19.36 6.00 3.48
C LEU A 350 18.08 5.24 3.82
N HIS A 351 18.24 3.99 4.27
CA HIS A 351 17.12 3.20 4.80
C HIS A 351 16.91 3.42 6.31
N LYS A 352 17.97 3.81 7.02
CA LYS A 352 17.94 4.15 8.46
C LYS A 352 19.07 5.13 8.79
N ALA A 353 18.96 5.80 9.93
CA ALA A 353 19.96 6.68 10.47
C ALA A 353 20.07 6.49 12.00
N SER A 354 21.19 6.86 12.58
CA SER A 354 21.36 6.87 14.05
C SER A 354 20.95 8.19 14.68
N VAL A 355 20.86 9.25 13.89
CA VAL A 355 20.46 10.59 14.34
C VAL A 355 19.33 11.11 13.47
N TYR A 356 18.25 11.48 14.13
CA TYR A 356 17.08 12.12 13.52
C TYR A 356 16.81 13.46 14.18
N PHE A 357 16.02 14.27 13.50
CA PHE A 357 15.50 15.54 14.01
C PHE A 357 13.98 15.49 13.98
N GLU A 358 13.35 16.06 15.01
CA GLU A 358 11.91 16.27 15.00
C GLU A 358 11.52 17.10 13.77
N ASP A 359 10.41 16.74 13.09
CA ASP A 359 9.98 17.37 11.84
C ASP A 359 8.53 17.85 11.90
N TYR A 360 7.59 16.97 12.26
CA TYR A 360 6.17 17.30 12.33
C TYR A 360 5.52 16.81 13.62
N LEU A 361 4.57 17.61 14.10
CA LEU A 361 3.59 17.25 15.11
C LEU A 361 2.25 17.86 14.73
N TYR A 362 1.21 17.05 14.65
CA TYR A 362 -0.15 17.46 14.37
C TYR A 362 -1.11 16.96 15.46
N ASP A 363 -2.07 17.80 15.88
CA ASP A 363 -3.22 17.42 16.70
C ASP A 363 -4.40 17.19 15.75
N LEU A 364 -4.66 15.93 15.39
CA LEU A 364 -5.59 15.55 14.34
C LEU A 364 -7.07 15.68 14.73
N GLU A 365 -7.37 15.83 16.02
CA GLU A 365 -8.72 16.18 16.47
C GLU A 365 -9.05 17.66 16.16
N LYS A 366 -8.04 18.55 16.20
CA LYS A 366 -8.20 19.98 15.93
C LYS A 366 -7.85 20.36 14.50
N ASP A 367 -6.96 19.59 13.88
CA ASP A 367 -6.39 19.83 12.56
C ASP A 367 -6.31 18.51 11.77
N PRO A 368 -7.46 17.95 11.36
CA PRO A 368 -7.50 16.66 10.64
C PRO A 368 -6.84 16.74 9.25
N ILE A 369 -6.61 17.92 8.73
CA ILE A 369 -5.98 18.15 7.42
C ILE A 369 -4.47 18.45 7.50
N GLU A 370 -3.86 18.37 8.70
CA GLU A 370 -2.42 18.52 8.90
C GLU A 370 -1.85 19.84 8.39
N LYS A 371 -2.56 20.93 8.69
CA LYS A 371 -2.22 22.29 8.25
C LYS A 371 -1.22 23.00 9.16
N TYR A 372 -1.32 22.76 10.47
CA TYR A 372 -0.57 23.51 11.48
C TYR A 372 0.46 22.62 12.19
N ASN A 373 1.72 22.74 11.79
CA ASN A 373 2.81 21.99 12.41
C ASN A 373 3.14 22.53 13.81
N LEU A 374 2.80 21.79 14.85
CA LEU A 374 2.94 22.11 16.26
C LEU A 374 4.29 21.71 16.86
N ILE A 375 5.25 21.24 16.06
CA ILE A 375 6.51 20.64 16.54
C ILE A 375 7.32 21.58 17.48
N LYS A 376 7.19 22.88 17.32
CA LYS A 376 7.86 23.90 18.17
C LYS A 376 6.93 24.59 19.16
N ASP A 377 5.64 24.25 19.22
CA ASP A 377 4.71 24.85 20.17
C ASP A 377 4.99 24.31 21.58
N PRO A 378 5.36 25.18 22.55
CA PRO A 378 5.66 24.76 23.92
C PRO A 378 4.46 24.15 24.65
N LYS A 379 3.23 24.44 24.23
CA LYS A 379 2.02 23.85 24.81
C LYS A 379 1.94 22.34 24.59
N TYR A 380 2.58 21.83 23.57
CA TYR A 380 2.62 20.41 23.23
C TYR A 380 3.91 19.70 23.68
N ALA A 381 4.75 20.33 24.51
CA ALA A 381 6.03 19.78 24.92
C ALA A 381 5.90 18.42 25.64
N SER A 382 4.89 18.25 26.49
CA SER A 382 4.61 17.00 27.21
C SER A 382 4.17 15.89 26.23
N GLU A 383 3.23 16.21 25.33
CA GLU A 383 2.74 15.24 24.36
C GLU A 383 3.84 14.85 23.36
N ARG A 384 4.63 15.80 22.89
CA ARG A 384 5.80 15.54 22.04
C ARG A 384 6.77 14.57 22.69
N LYS A 385 7.03 14.71 24.00
CA LYS A 385 7.90 13.77 24.73
C LYS A 385 7.32 12.36 24.73
N LYS A 386 6.03 12.19 25.04
CA LYS A 386 5.35 10.88 25.01
C LYS A 386 5.39 10.23 23.61
N LEU A 387 5.07 11.02 22.58
CA LEU A 387 5.08 10.55 21.19
C LEU A 387 6.47 10.17 20.73
N LYS A 388 7.51 10.88 21.17
CA LYS A 388 8.91 10.52 20.91
C LYS A 388 9.27 9.17 21.54
N GLU A 389 8.89 8.94 22.79
CA GLU A 389 9.12 7.67 23.50
C GLU A 389 8.37 6.52 22.80
N MET A 390 7.12 6.76 22.39
CA MET A 390 6.33 5.82 21.62
C MET A 390 6.98 5.49 20.27
N LEU A 391 7.46 6.50 19.53
CA LEU A 391 8.15 6.28 18.26
C LEU A 391 9.43 5.47 18.42
N ILE A 392 10.24 5.73 19.46
CA ILE A 392 11.45 4.95 19.75
C ILE A 392 11.10 3.48 20.04
N ARG A 393 10.03 3.23 20.81
CA ARG A 393 9.51 1.88 21.06
C ARG A 393 9.18 1.15 19.75
N GLU A 394 8.42 1.80 18.86
CA GLU A 394 8.04 1.19 17.57
C GLU A 394 9.24 0.97 16.66
N MET A 395 10.19 1.91 16.58
CA MET A 395 11.42 1.73 15.83
C MET A 395 12.23 0.52 16.35
N THR A 396 12.33 0.37 17.66
CA THR A 396 13.05 -0.76 18.29
C THR A 396 12.32 -2.08 18.02
N ALA A 397 11.00 -2.10 18.13
CA ALA A 397 10.19 -3.28 17.79
C ALA A 397 10.32 -3.66 16.31
N ALA A 398 10.47 -2.68 15.42
CA ALA A 398 10.77 -2.89 14.01
C ALA A 398 12.25 -3.27 13.74
N GLY A 399 13.04 -3.59 14.77
CA GLY A 399 14.43 -4.05 14.66
C GLY A 399 15.45 -2.94 14.33
N GLU A 400 15.08 -1.68 14.51
CA GLU A 400 16.03 -0.57 14.42
C GLU A 400 16.76 -0.36 15.76
N LYS A 401 18.00 0.12 15.69
CA LYS A 401 18.70 0.56 16.90
C LYS A 401 18.05 1.82 17.45
N GLU A 402 18.01 1.97 18.78
CA GLU A 402 17.51 3.19 19.41
C GLU A 402 18.19 4.44 18.83
N PRO A 403 17.41 5.37 18.24
CA PRO A 403 17.96 6.54 17.58
C PRO A 403 18.20 7.68 18.56
N LYS A 404 19.14 8.56 18.24
CA LYS A 404 19.21 9.88 18.86
C LYS A 404 18.25 10.83 18.13
N ILE A 405 17.20 11.31 18.83
CA ILE A 405 16.26 12.28 18.27
C ILE A 405 16.52 13.66 18.88
N LEU A 406 16.90 14.60 18.02
CA LEU A 406 17.22 15.98 18.35
C LEU A 406 16.02 16.90 18.09
N PRO A 407 15.90 18.05 18.79
CA PRO A 407 14.83 19.01 18.53
C PRO A 407 14.79 19.50 17.07
N ALA A 408 13.61 19.93 16.62
CA ALA A 408 13.40 20.47 15.29
C ALA A 408 14.28 21.74 15.05
N VAL A 409 15.12 21.69 14.02
CA VAL A 409 15.94 22.83 13.60
C VAL A 409 15.06 23.86 12.89
N PHE A 410 14.19 23.41 11.98
CA PHE A 410 13.26 24.25 11.22
C PHE A 410 11.83 23.89 11.57
N THR A 411 10.90 24.84 11.40
CA THR A 411 9.48 24.53 11.28
C THR A 411 9.16 24.58 9.79
N ARG A 412 8.89 23.45 9.20
CA ARG A 412 8.35 23.45 7.84
C ARG A 412 6.96 24.06 7.88
N LYS A 413 6.76 25.15 7.16
CA LYS A 413 5.47 25.84 7.06
C LYS A 413 4.49 25.15 6.11
N LYS A 414 4.88 24.00 5.57
CA LYS A 414 4.04 23.23 4.64
C LYS A 414 4.45 21.75 4.68
#